data_e94d6ada3fbe5665ec22987c061a83a8
#
_entry.id   e94d6ada3fbe5665ec22987c061a83a8
#
_cell.length_a   1.000
_cell.length_b   1.000
_cell.length_c   1.000
_cell.angle_alpha   90.00
_cell.angle_beta   90.00
_cell.angle_gamma   90.00
#
_symmetry.space_group_name_H-M   'P 1'
#
loop_
_entity.id
_entity.type
_entity.pdbx_description
1 polymer ?
#
loop_
_entity_poly.entity_id
_entity_poly.type
_entity_poly.pdbx_seq_one_letter_code
_entity_poly.pdbx_strand_id
1 'polypeptide(L)'
;MVHRETTVGPEEGLHARPAAQFVKTAKQFSSDIVVIKGEREANAKSSLKLMTLGAKKGDKITISAEGEDAQEAVDSLTQLISADEH
;
A
#
# COMPACT_ATOMS: atom_id res chain seq x y z
N MET A 1 -7.05 12.20 -8.93
CA MET A 1 -6.43 10.94 -8.50
C MET A 1 -4.96 11.15 -8.22
N VAL A 2 -4.49 10.64 -7.12
CA VAL A 2 -3.10 10.81 -6.69
C VAL A 2 -2.40 9.45 -6.78
N HIS A 3 -1.22 9.45 -7.40
CA HIS A 3 -0.42 8.23 -7.53
C HIS A 3 0.97 8.45 -6.95
N ARG A 4 1.56 7.42 -6.43
CA ARG A 4 2.95 7.46 -6.03
C ARG A 4 3.57 6.08 -6.17
N GLU A 5 4.68 6.00 -6.89
CA GLU A 5 5.45 4.78 -6.98
C GLU A 5 6.41 4.72 -5.80
N THR A 6 6.50 3.56 -5.18
CA THR A 6 7.41 3.36 -4.07
C THR A 6 7.91 1.93 -4.08
N THR A 7 8.84 1.64 -3.18
CA THR A 7 9.45 0.33 -3.08
C THR A 7 9.03 -0.29 -1.75
N VAL A 8 8.74 -1.58 -1.77
CA VAL A 8 8.37 -2.31 -0.56
C VAL A 8 9.58 -2.44 0.33
N GLY A 9 9.50 -1.91 1.56
CA GLY A 9 10.61 -1.90 2.50
C GLY A 9 10.68 -3.09 3.45
N PRO A 10 9.53 -3.52 4.04
CA PRO A 10 9.57 -4.62 5.01
C PRO A 10 10.08 -5.91 4.39
N GLU A 11 10.87 -6.65 5.16
CA GLU A 11 11.44 -7.91 4.68
C GLU A 11 10.39 -8.91 4.30
N GLU A 12 9.26 -8.88 4.98
CA GLU A 12 8.17 -9.81 4.72
C GLU A 12 7.35 -9.42 3.50
N GLY A 13 7.60 -8.22 2.97
CA GLY A 13 6.80 -7.71 1.89
C GLY A 13 5.40 -7.36 2.38
N LEU A 14 4.45 -7.32 1.46
CA LEU A 14 3.05 -7.06 1.80
C LEU A 14 2.37 -8.36 2.18
N HIS A 15 2.76 -8.90 3.32
CA HIS A 15 2.23 -10.18 3.81
C HIS A 15 1.98 -10.05 5.31
N ALA A 16 1.03 -10.79 5.82
CA ALA A 16 0.75 -10.89 7.25
C ALA A 16 0.73 -9.53 7.96
N ARG A 17 1.71 -9.28 8.85
CA ARG A 17 1.72 -8.08 9.67
C ARG A 17 1.81 -6.79 8.86
N PRO A 18 2.72 -6.65 7.89
CA PRO A 18 2.77 -5.42 7.10
C PRO A 18 1.47 -5.16 6.34
N ALA A 19 0.84 -6.21 5.82
CA ALA A 19 -0.44 -6.04 5.12
C ALA A 19 -1.52 -5.57 6.08
N ALA A 20 -1.56 -6.14 7.29
CA ALA A 20 -2.55 -5.74 8.27
C ALA A 20 -2.38 -4.28 8.68
N GLN A 21 -1.15 -3.84 8.88
CA GLN A 21 -0.88 -2.46 9.23
C GLN A 21 -1.24 -1.51 8.10
N PHE A 22 -0.95 -1.92 6.87
CA PHE A 22 -1.27 -1.13 5.69
C PHE A 22 -2.79 -0.93 5.59
N VAL A 23 -3.54 -2.01 5.77
CA VAL A 23 -5.00 -1.96 5.72
C VAL A 23 -5.55 -1.05 6.83
N LYS A 24 -5.02 -1.19 8.03
CA LYS A 24 -5.47 -0.39 9.16
C LYS A 24 -5.29 1.10 8.86
N THR A 25 -4.14 1.46 8.32
CA THR A 25 -3.88 2.85 7.97
C THR A 25 -4.78 3.30 6.83
N ALA A 26 -4.94 2.46 5.81
CA ALA A 26 -5.78 2.80 4.66
C ALA A 26 -7.23 3.05 5.07
N LYS A 27 -7.72 2.31 6.05
CA LYS A 27 -9.10 2.45 6.50
C LYS A 27 -9.36 3.75 7.25
N GLN A 28 -8.32 4.47 7.62
CA GLN A 28 -8.48 5.77 8.27
C GLN A 28 -8.86 6.86 7.28
N PHE A 29 -8.77 6.58 6.01
CA PHE A 29 -9.06 7.55 4.95
C PHE A 29 -10.33 7.16 4.23
N SER A 30 -11.07 8.16 3.76
CA SER A 30 -12.30 7.93 3.03
C SER A 30 -12.05 7.67 1.55
N SER A 31 -10.86 7.99 1.06
CA SER A 31 -10.53 7.80 -0.35
C SER A 31 -10.54 6.33 -0.73
N ASP A 32 -10.81 6.08 -2.00
CA ASP A 32 -10.62 4.75 -2.58
C ASP A 32 -9.14 4.59 -2.87
N ILE A 33 -8.55 3.53 -2.35
CA ILE A 33 -7.11 3.33 -2.43
C ILE A 33 -6.81 1.97 -3.02
N VAL A 34 -5.91 1.96 -4.01
CA VAL A 34 -5.52 0.74 -4.73
C VAL A 34 -4.02 0.65 -4.74
N VAL A 35 -3.49 -0.56 -4.58
CA VAL A 35 -2.07 -0.82 -4.71
C VAL A 35 -1.88 -1.63 -6.00
N ILE A 36 -0.96 -1.17 -6.83
CA ILE A 36 -0.72 -1.76 -8.14
C ILE A 36 0.70 -2.31 -8.19
N LYS A 37 0.82 -3.55 -8.62
CA LYS A 37 2.11 -4.19 -8.84
C LYS A 37 2.08 -4.81 -10.23
N GLY A 38 2.78 -4.18 -11.18
CA GLY A 38 2.73 -4.64 -12.56
C GLY A 38 1.32 -4.58 -13.10
N GLU A 39 0.79 -5.71 -13.49
CA GLU A 39 -0.56 -5.78 -14.03
C GLU A 39 -1.61 -6.13 -12.97
N ARG A 40 -1.18 -6.32 -11.74
CA ARG A 40 -2.07 -6.70 -10.66
C ARG A 40 -2.42 -5.50 -9.82
N GLU A 41 -3.64 -5.48 -9.31
CA GLU A 41 -4.04 -4.45 -8.37
C GLU A 41 -4.85 -5.06 -7.25
N ALA A 42 -4.81 -4.38 -6.10
CA ALA A 42 -5.54 -4.83 -4.93
C ALA A 42 -6.07 -3.63 -4.18
N ASN A 43 -7.25 -3.79 -3.62
CA ASN A 43 -7.85 -2.78 -2.75
C ASN A 43 -7.00 -2.68 -1.48
N ALA A 44 -6.54 -1.47 -1.18
CA ALA A 44 -5.66 -1.27 -0.03
C ALA A 44 -6.37 -1.53 1.30
N LYS A 45 -7.69 -1.61 1.29
CA LYS A 45 -8.47 -1.85 2.51
C LYS A 45 -8.81 -3.33 2.69
N SER A 46 -8.17 -4.20 1.92
CA SER A 46 -8.36 -5.64 2.02
C SER A 46 -7.01 -6.33 2.19
N SER A 47 -6.74 -6.87 3.37
CA SER A 47 -5.47 -7.55 3.62
C SER A 47 -5.32 -8.78 2.75
N LEU A 48 -6.41 -9.50 2.52
CA LEU A 48 -6.36 -10.68 1.68
C LEU A 48 -5.94 -10.32 0.25
N LYS A 49 -6.54 -9.27 -0.30
CA LYS A 49 -6.18 -8.85 -1.65
C LYS A 49 -4.75 -8.36 -1.74
N LEU A 50 -4.29 -7.62 -0.72
CA LEU A 50 -2.91 -7.15 -0.71
C LEU A 50 -1.93 -8.30 -0.71
N MET A 51 -2.23 -9.34 0.05
CA MET A 51 -1.34 -10.50 0.09
C MET A 51 -1.28 -11.22 -1.24
N THR A 52 -2.35 -11.17 -2.03
CA THR A 52 -2.35 -11.84 -3.34
C THR A 52 -1.48 -11.14 -4.37
N LEU A 53 -1.05 -9.91 -4.09
CA LEU A 53 -0.15 -9.22 -5.00
C LEU A 53 1.22 -9.87 -5.08
N GLY A 54 1.62 -10.55 -4.01
CA GLY A 54 2.94 -11.16 -3.95
C GLY A 54 4.07 -10.15 -3.91
N ALA A 55 3.81 -8.95 -3.40
CA ALA A 55 4.82 -7.91 -3.33
C ALA A 55 5.83 -8.24 -2.26
N LYS A 56 7.12 -8.24 -2.61
CA LYS A 56 8.22 -8.59 -1.73
C LYS A 56 9.12 -7.39 -1.53
N LYS A 57 9.98 -7.48 -0.52
CA LYS A 57 10.96 -6.43 -0.28
C LYS A 57 11.72 -6.11 -1.57
N GLY A 58 11.78 -4.83 -1.90
CA GLY A 58 12.46 -4.37 -3.09
C GLY A 58 11.58 -4.26 -4.31
N ASP A 59 10.39 -4.84 -4.29
CA ASP A 59 9.46 -4.72 -5.41
C ASP A 59 8.91 -3.32 -5.49
N LYS A 60 8.68 -2.86 -6.72
CA LYS A 60 8.07 -1.56 -6.93
C LYS A 60 6.57 -1.70 -6.99
N ILE A 61 5.89 -0.81 -6.29
CA ILE A 61 4.43 -0.76 -6.32
C ILE A 61 4.01 0.69 -6.51
N THR A 62 2.78 0.86 -6.96
CA THR A 62 2.18 2.18 -7.09
C THR A 62 0.97 2.24 -6.18
N ILE A 63 0.89 3.28 -5.36
CA ILE A 63 -0.26 3.52 -4.50
C ILE A 63 -1.08 4.61 -5.17
N SER A 64 -2.34 4.30 -5.44
CA SER A 64 -3.24 5.22 -6.13
C SER A 64 -4.44 5.47 -5.23
N ALA A 65 -4.82 6.73 -5.07
CA ALA A 65 -5.95 7.09 -4.23
C ALA A 65 -6.80 8.15 -4.91
N GLU A 66 -8.11 8.06 -4.70
CA GLU A 66 -9.07 9.00 -5.25
C GLU A 66 -10.07 9.37 -4.18
N GLY A 67 -10.18 10.67 -3.89
CA GLY A 67 -11.06 11.16 -2.85
C GLY A 67 -10.50 12.43 -2.24
N GLU A 68 -11.21 12.96 -1.24
CA GLU A 68 -10.83 14.23 -0.64
C GLU A 68 -9.51 14.17 0.10
N ASP A 69 -9.22 13.04 0.72
CA ASP A 69 -7.99 12.87 1.49
C ASP A 69 -6.96 12.02 0.75
N ALA A 70 -7.05 11.97 -0.59
CA ALA A 70 -6.19 11.11 -1.39
C ALA A 70 -4.71 11.42 -1.19
N GLN A 71 -4.34 12.70 -1.14
CA GLN A 71 -2.93 13.06 -0.97
C GLN A 71 -2.40 12.58 0.37
N GLU A 72 -3.15 12.80 1.43
CA GLU A 72 -2.75 12.36 2.75
C GLU A 72 -2.65 10.84 2.82
N ALA A 73 -3.60 10.16 2.17
CA ALA A 73 -3.61 8.71 2.17
C ALA A 73 -2.36 8.16 1.49
N VAL A 74 -2.04 8.69 0.31
CA VAL A 74 -0.87 8.23 -0.42
C VAL A 74 0.40 8.51 0.36
N ASP A 75 0.52 9.70 0.96
CA ASP A 75 1.70 10.05 1.73
C ASP A 75 1.88 9.12 2.92
N SER A 76 0.81 8.87 3.67
CA SER A 76 0.88 8.03 4.86
C SER A 76 1.23 6.60 4.50
N LEU A 77 0.59 6.06 3.46
CA LEU A 77 0.83 4.67 3.07
C LEU A 77 2.21 4.49 2.47
N THR A 78 2.68 5.49 1.72
CA THR A 78 4.04 5.43 1.15
C THR A 78 5.07 5.39 2.26
N GLN A 79 4.92 6.23 3.29
CA GLN A 79 5.84 6.21 4.41
C GLN A 79 5.83 4.88 5.13
N LEU A 80 4.65 4.32 5.30
CA LEU A 80 4.51 3.07 6.03
C LEU A 80 5.19 1.93 5.30
N ILE A 81 4.97 1.82 3.99
CA ILE A 81 5.44 0.66 3.23
C ILE A 81 6.89 0.80 2.80
N SER A 82 7.39 2.02 2.67
CA SER A 82 8.77 2.22 2.27
C SER A 82 9.71 2.24 3.47
N ALA A 83 9.19 2.29 4.69
CA ALA A 83 10.01 2.32 5.88
C ALA A 83 10.83 1.05 5.98
N ASP A 84 12.12 1.23 6.19
CA ASP A 84 13.02 0.10 6.36
C ASP A 84 13.15 -0.18 7.85
N GLU A 85 12.78 -1.37 8.24
CA GLU A 85 12.78 -1.75 9.64
C GLU A 85 14.18 -2.15 10.10
N HIS A 86 14.58 -1.63 11.21
CA HIS A 86 15.82 -2.09 11.80
C HIS A 86 15.73 -2.28 13.27
#